data_fb620666322e011bc5ad81d0f8f88bca
#
_entry.id   fb620666322e011bc5ad81d0f8f88bca
#
_cell.length_a   1.000
_cell.length_b   1.000
_cell.length_c   1.000
_cell.angle_alpha   90.00
_cell.angle_beta   90.00
_cell.angle_gamma   90.00
#
_symmetry.space_group_name_H-M   'P 1'
#
loop_
_entity.id
_entity.type
_entity.pdbx_description
1 polymer ?
#
loop_
_entity_poly.entity_id
_entity_poly.type
_entity_poly.pdbx_seq_one_letter_code
_entity_poly.pdbx_strand_id
1 'polypeptide(L)'
;MMKIGADTKMLNFGLWKNSPTLYDAQKEMSQYITEFGEFNSAKKILDVGSGFCIPATIWKEKNPKLDIFCMDLNFSELKNGNNHIISQINSSSSEIPFFDKSFDRVIALESAQHFVPLERFFVEARRVLSDDGKLVLAIPVIKEGSLLKLGILNITWLSKKYTESYIKDTIKNTGFILRKEESIGSMVYEPFADYYIQNRKSLKEKLITTYSKRIEDLVFRSMKKMKEISEKKIIDYLLFSLDKSS
;
A
#
# COMPACT_ATOMS: atom_id res chain seq x y z
N MET A 1 3.16 -8.40 5.70
CA MET A 1 2.30 -8.31 6.88
C MET A 1 1.86 -9.70 7.27
N MET A 2 1.97 -10.10 8.55
CA MET A 2 1.42 -11.38 8.99
C MET A 2 -0.08 -11.39 8.75
N LYS A 3 -0.67 -12.56 8.51
CA LYS A 3 -2.10 -12.78 8.22
C LYS A 3 -3.07 -12.33 9.34
N ILE A 4 -2.87 -11.13 9.90
CA ILE A 4 -3.85 -10.52 10.81
C ILE A 4 -5.16 -10.27 10.06
N GLY A 5 -5.07 -9.98 8.75
CA GLY A 5 -6.19 -9.85 7.83
C GLY A 5 -6.40 -11.05 6.91
N ALA A 6 -6.01 -12.27 7.32
CA ALA A 6 -6.10 -13.45 6.45
C ALA A 6 -7.52 -13.69 5.88
N ASP A 7 -8.53 -13.30 6.63
CA ASP A 7 -9.94 -13.44 6.22
C ASP A 7 -10.33 -12.43 5.13
N THR A 8 -9.62 -11.29 5.00
CA THR A 8 -9.96 -10.23 4.04
C THR A 8 -9.21 -10.34 2.72
N LYS A 9 -8.10 -11.07 2.69
CA LYS A 9 -7.11 -11.09 1.58
C LYS A 9 -6.61 -9.70 1.17
N MET A 10 -6.84 -8.67 1.96
CA MET A 10 -6.26 -7.34 1.78
C MET A 10 -5.00 -7.20 2.62
N LEU A 11 -3.95 -6.61 2.04
CA LEU A 11 -2.62 -6.52 2.67
C LEU A 11 -2.31 -5.13 3.21
N ASN A 12 -3.22 -4.15 3.07
CA ASN A 12 -3.04 -2.81 3.60
C ASN A 12 -3.49 -2.68 5.07
N PHE A 13 -2.96 -1.68 5.77
CA PHE A 13 -3.29 -1.39 7.19
C PHE A 13 -4.71 -0.85 7.39
N GLY A 14 -5.34 -0.34 6.31
CA GLY A 14 -6.64 0.31 6.36
C GLY A 14 -6.58 1.79 6.75
N LEU A 15 -7.63 2.52 6.40
CA LEU A 15 -7.90 3.89 6.83
C LEU A 15 -9.05 3.85 7.85
N TRP A 16 -8.79 4.27 9.07
CA TRP A 16 -9.68 4.08 10.21
C TRP A 16 -10.41 5.38 10.60
N LYS A 17 -11.10 6.02 9.67
CA LYS A 17 -11.89 7.22 10.01
C LYS A 17 -13.14 6.86 10.82
N ASN A 18 -13.92 5.88 10.34
CA ASN A 18 -15.16 5.44 10.96
C ASN A 18 -15.34 3.92 10.89
N SER A 19 -14.27 3.18 10.73
CA SER A 19 -14.34 1.75 10.45
C SER A 19 -14.27 0.91 11.73
N PRO A 20 -15.28 0.07 12.02
CA PRO A 20 -15.31 -0.76 13.22
C PRO A 20 -14.45 -2.03 13.10
N THR A 21 -14.16 -2.49 11.88
CA THR A 21 -13.37 -3.71 11.63
C THR A 21 -12.20 -3.45 10.70
N LEU A 22 -11.24 -4.38 10.71
CA LEU A 22 -10.12 -4.31 9.76
C LEU A 22 -10.59 -4.34 8.31
N TYR A 23 -11.61 -5.14 7.98
CA TYR A 23 -12.16 -5.19 6.63
C TYR A 23 -12.72 -3.84 6.19
N ASP A 24 -13.50 -3.20 7.06
CA ASP A 24 -14.09 -1.88 6.76
C ASP A 24 -13.01 -0.82 6.56
N ALA A 25 -11.98 -0.80 7.42
CA ALA A 25 -10.85 0.12 7.30
C ALA A 25 -10.05 -0.11 6.00
N GLN A 26 -9.82 -1.36 5.61
CA GLN A 26 -9.13 -1.70 4.36
C GLN A 26 -9.97 -1.31 3.13
N LYS A 27 -11.28 -1.50 3.20
CA LYS A 27 -12.22 -1.05 2.17
C LYS A 27 -12.26 0.49 2.08
N GLU A 28 -12.28 1.17 3.22
CA GLU A 28 -12.23 2.64 3.30
C GLU A 28 -10.95 3.18 2.67
N MET A 29 -9.78 2.58 2.96
CA MET A 29 -8.51 2.92 2.30
C MET A 29 -8.62 2.75 0.78
N SER A 30 -9.14 1.63 0.32
CA SER A 30 -9.30 1.35 -1.11
C SER A 30 -10.21 2.39 -1.79
N GLN A 31 -11.28 2.80 -1.14
CA GLN A 31 -12.19 3.85 -1.64
C GLN A 31 -11.53 5.23 -1.63
N TYR A 32 -10.78 5.55 -0.58
CA TYR A 32 -10.08 6.82 -0.45
C TYR A 32 -9.05 7.03 -1.56
N ILE A 33 -8.34 5.99 -1.94
CA ILE A 33 -7.41 6.02 -3.08
C ILE A 33 -8.12 6.39 -4.39
N THR A 34 -9.39 6.01 -4.59
CA THR A 34 -10.12 6.39 -5.81
C THR A 34 -10.39 7.90 -5.88
N GLU A 35 -10.66 8.54 -4.75
CA GLU A 35 -10.89 9.98 -4.66
C GLU A 35 -9.57 10.74 -4.77
N PHE A 36 -8.57 10.32 -4.00
CA PHE A 36 -7.25 10.92 -4.01
C PHE A 36 -6.58 10.86 -5.39
N GLY A 37 -6.72 9.73 -6.09
CA GLY A 37 -6.19 9.48 -7.44
C GLY A 37 -7.09 9.94 -8.59
N GLU A 38 -8.24 10.56 -8.30
CA GLU A 38 -9.16 11.09 -9.32
C GLU A 38 -9.58 10.03 -10.36
N PHE A 39 -10.00 8.84 -9.90
CA PHE A 39 -10.34 7.72 -10.80
C PHE A 39 -11.55 8.01 -11.71
N ASN A 40 -12.39 8.99 -11.37
CA ASN A 40 -13.53 9.38 -12.20
C ASN A 40 -13.12 9.91 -13.59
N SER A 41 -11.91 10.44 -13.71
CA SER A 41 -11.33 10.90 -14.99
C SER A 41 -10.48 9.84 -15.69
N ALA A 42 -10.31 8.67 -15.09
CA ALA A 42 -9.52 7.57 -15.64
C ALA A 42 -10.38 6.58 -16.42
N LYS A 43 -9.76 5.91 -17.39
CA LYS A 43 -10.33 4.76 -18.12
C LYS A 43 -9.52 3.50 -17.86
N LYS A 44 -8.19 3.62 -17.77
CA LYS A 44 -7.28 2.50 -17.66
C LYS A 44 -6.31 2.66 -16.50
N ILE A 45 -6.30 1.68 -15.60
CA ILE A 45 -5.55 1.71 -14.34
C ILE A 45 -4.63 0.50 -14.25
N LEU A 46 -3.40 0.73 -13.79
CA LEU A 46 -2.45 -0.31 -13.40
C LEU A 46 -2.23 -0.27 -11.88
N ASP A 47 -2.56 -1.35 -11.19
CA ASP A 47 -2.25 -1.58 -9.77
C ASP A 47 -0.98 -2.41 -9.65
N VAL A 48 0.10 -1.81 -9.15
CA VAL A 48 1.44 -2.41 -9.08
C VAL A 48 1.73 -2.90 -7.66
N GLY A 49 2.03 -4.19 -7.52
CA GLY A 49 2.11 -4.86 -6.23
C GLY A 49 0.72 -5.08 -5.63
N SER A 50 -0.20 -5.52 -6.48
CA SER A 50 -1.64 -5.63 -6.19
C SER A 50 -2.02 -6.78 -5.25
N GLY A 51 -1.07 -7.68 -4.93
CA GLY A 51 -1.31 -8.87 -4.11
C GLY A 51 -2.49 -9.69 -4.65
N PHE A 52 -3.52 -9.85 -3.83
CA PHE A 52 -4.75 -10.59 -4.18
C PHE A 52 -5.76 -9.79 -5.03
N CYS A 53 -5.41 -8.61 -5.53
CA CYS A 53 -6.28 -7.74 -6.37
C CYS A 53 -7.60 -7.29 -5.70
N ILE A 54 -7.73 -7.37 -4.39
CA ILE A 54 -9.00 -7.03 -3.72
C ILE A 54 -9.31 -5.52 -3.81
N PRO A 55 -8.37 -4.58 -3.60
CA PRO A 55 -8.62 -3.16 -3.84
C PRO A 55 -9.11 -2.89 -5.27
N ALA A 56 -8.47 -3.49 -6.26
CA ALA A 56 -8.84 -3.37 -7.67
C ALA A 56 -10.26 -3.88 -7.96
N THR A 57 -10.69 -4.95 -7.28
CA THR A 57 -12.07 -5.45 -7.35
C THR A 57 -13.06 -4.41 -6.84
N ILE A 58 -12.78 -3.82 -5.67
CA ILE A 58 -13.62 -2.75 -5.10
C ILE A 58 -13.72 -1.55 -6.06
N TRP A 59 -12.62 -1.17 -6.71
CA TRP A 59 -12.62 -0.09 -7.71
C TRP A 59 -13.45 -0.43 -8.94
N LYS A 60 -13.33 -1.66 -9.44
CA LYS A 60 -14.10 -2.15 -10.59
C LYS A 60 -15.60 -2.23 -10.31
N GLU A 61 -15.97 -2.69 -9.12
CA GLU A 61 -17.38 -2.73 -8.66
C GLU A 61 -17.98 -1.33 -8.56
N LYS A 62 -17.20 -0.36 -8.02
CA LYS A 62 -17.64 1.05 -7.91
C LYS A 62 -17.75 1.75 -9.27
N ASN A 63 -16.87 1.41 -10.21
CA ASN A 63 -16.88 1.94 -11.58
C ASN A 63 -16.63 0.82 -12.60
N PRO A 64 -17.69 0.14 -13.08
CA PRO A 64 -17.56 -0.97 -14.04
C PRO A 64 -16.92 -0.61 -15.38
N LYS A 65 -16.83 0.69 -15.73
CA LYS A 65 -16.21 1.14 -16.98
C LYS A 65 -14.67 1.18 -16.91
N LEU A 66 -14.08 1.13 -15.73
CA LEU A 66 -12.63 1.11 -15.57
C LEU A 66 -12.04 -0.17 -16.13
N ASP A 67 -11.00 -0.06 -16.94
CA ASP A 67 -10.15 -1.17 -17.35
C ASP A 67 -8.99 -1.27 -16.37
N ILE A 68 -8.97 -2.32 -15.53
CA ILE A 68 -8.02 -2.45 -14.42
C ILE A 68 -7.12 -3.65 -14.64
N PHE A 69 -5.82 -3.40 -14.53
CA PHE A 69 -4.74 -4.39 -14.59
C PHE A 69 -4.08 -4.48 -13.22
N CYS A 70 -4.03 -5.68 -12.67
CA CYS A 70 -3.29 -5.99 -11.45
C CYS A 70 -1.95 -6.62 -11.81
N MET A 71 -0.87 -6.09 -11.28
CA MET A 71 0.46 -6.62 -11.50
C MET A 71 1.15 -6.91 -10.17
N ASP A 72 1.66 -8.12 -10.03
CA ASP A 72 2.44 -8.51 -8.84
C ASP A 72 3.54 -9.50 -9.22
N LEU A 73 4.64 -9.47 -8.47
CA LEU A 73 5.72 -10.44 -8.61
C LEU A 73 5.35 -11.81 -8.01
N ASN A 74 4.43 -11.84 -7.04
CA ASN A 74 3.97 -13.05 -6.37
C ASN A 74 2.83 -13.70 -7.15
N PHE A 75 3.16 -14.61 -8.04
CA PHE A 75 2.19 -15.36 -8.85
C PHE A 75 1.13 -16.09 -7.99
N SER A 76 1.51 -16.61 -6.82
CA SER A 76 0.58 -17.31 -5.94
C SER A 76 -0.51 -16.38 -5.39
N GLU A 77 -0.17 -15.14 -5.04
CA GLU A 77 -1.15 -14.16 -4.57
C GLU A 77 -2.10 -13.74 -5.69
N LEU A 78 -1.58 -13.44 -6.88
CA LEU A 78 -2.39 -13.14 -8.07
C LEU A 78 -3.39 -14.27 -8.35
N LYS A 79 -2.90 -15.50 -8.46
CA LYS A 79 -3.75 -16.68 -8.75
C LYS A 79 -4.84 -16.89 -7.70
N ASN A 80 -4.55 -16.68 -6.42
CA ASN A 80 -5.52 -16.84 -5.33
C ASN A 80 -6.48 -15.63 -5.20
N GLY A 81 -6.20 -14.53 -5.87
CA GLY A 81 -7.10 -13.38 -6.02
C GLY A 81 -8.28 -13.66 -6.95
N ASN A 82 -8.15 -14.66 -7.81
CA ASN A 82 -9.09 -15.23 -8.80
C ASN A 82 -10.32 -14.34 -9.10
N ASN A 83 -10.07 -13.27 -9.87
CA ASN A 83 -11.14 -12.33 -10.24
C ASN A 83 -11.20 -12.23 -11.77
N HIS A 84 -12.22 -12.86 -12.37
CA HIS A 84 -12.40 -12.90 -13.83
C HIS A 84 -12.68 -11.54 -14.50
N ILE A 85 -12.95 -10.51 -13.70
CA ILE A 85 -13.27 -9.15 -14.20
C ILE A 85 -12.04 -8.23 -14.24
N ILE A 86 -10.86 -8.72 -13.82
CA ILE A 86 -9.62 -7.95 -13.74
C ILE A 86 -8.51 -8.73 -14.45
N SER A 87 -7.73 -8.04 -15.29
CA SER A 87 -6.54 -8.61 -15.91
C SER A 87 -5.39 -8.72 -14.92
N GLN A 88 -4.81 -9.92 -14.79
CA GLN A 88 -3.71 -10.20 -13.86
C GLN A 88 -2.42 -10.47 -14.60
N ILE A 89 -1.33 -9.82 -14.20
CA ILE A 89 -0.02 -9.90 -14.84
C ILE A 89 1.05 -10.23 -13.78
N ASN A 90 1.80 -11.29 -14.00
CA ASN A 90 2.95 -11.61 -13.16
C ASN A 90 4.21 -10.97 -13.74
N SER A 91 4.64 -9.87 -13.14
CA SER A 91 5.84 -9.13 -13.54
C SER A 91 6.43 -8.30 -12.41
N SER A 92 7.66 -7.83 -12.62
CA SER A 92 8.37 -6.93 -11.70
C SER A 92 7.95 -5.47 -11.89
N SER A 93 7.89 -4.71 -10.79
CA SER A 93 7.69 -3.26 -10.82
C SER A 93 8.81 -2.50 -11.54
N SER A 94 9.99 -3.12 -11.71
CA SER A 94 11.13 -2.55 -12.45
C SER A 94 11.11 -2.84 -13.96
N GLU A 95 10.15 -3.65 -14.44
CA GLU A 95 9.98 -4.06 -15.84
C GLU A 95 8.48 -4.24 -16.11
N ILE A 96 7.77 -3.13 -16.32
CA ILE A 96 6.33 -3.13 -16.54
C ILE A 96 6.04 -3.54 -18.00
N PRO A 97 5.38 -4.69 -18.28
CA PRO A 97 5.27 -5.29 -19.62
C PRO A 97 4.15 -4.66 -20.46
N PHE A 98 4.12 -3.34 -20.51
CA PHE A 98 3.18 -2.57 -21.30
C PHE A 98 3.90 -1.52 -22.16
N PHE A 99 3.27 -1.12 -23.24
CA PHE A 99 3.74 -0.04 -24.07
C PHE A 99 3.71 1.31 -23.33
N ASP A 100 4.49 2.26 -23.84
CA ASP A 100 4.48 3.63 -23.37
C ASP A 100 3.05 4.21 -23.45
N LYS A 101 2.72 5.10 -22.50
CA LYS A 101 1.45 5.83 -22.47
C LYS A 101 0.18 4.95 -22.46
N SER A 102 0.25 3.78 -21.84
CA SER A 102 -0.83 2.80 -21.80
C SER A 102 -1.87 3.04 -20.72
N PHE A 103 -1.58 3.84 -19.71
CA PHE A 103 -2.42 3.99 -18.50
C PHE A 103 -2.70 5.44 -18.14
N ASP A 104 -3.91 5.70 -17.64
CA ASP A 104 -4.28 6.99 -17.05
C ASP A 104 -3.85 7.09 -15.59
N ARG A 105 -3.79 5.94 -14.89
CA ARG A 105 -3.34 5.84 -13.50
C ARG A 105 -2.43 4.64 -13.31
N VAL A 106 -1.35 4.86 -12.57
CA VAL A 106 -0.53 3.81 -11.97
C VAL A 106 -0.64 3.96 -10.47
N ILE A 107 -0.98 2.87 -9.78
CA ILE A 107 -1.22 2.86 -8.34
C ILE A 107 -0.22 1.95 -7.66
N ALA A 108 0.33 2.35 -6.52
CA ALA A 108 1.08 1.49 -5.63
C ALA A 108 0.56 1.67 -4.20
N LEU A 109 -0.40 0.84 -3.81
CA LEU A 109 -1.03 0.86 -2.50
C LEU A 109 -0.30 -0.08 -1.55
N GLU A 110 0.48 0.46 -0.63
CA GLU A 110 1.32 -0.29 0.33
C GLU A 110 2.23 -1.36 -0.32
N SER A 111 2.71 -1.08 -1.50
CA SER A 111 3.58 -1.98 -2.26
C SER A 111 4.95 -1.37 -2.58
N ALA A 112 5.02 -0.06 -2.79
CA ALA A 112 6.24 0.63 -3.22
C ALA A 112 7.43 0.49 -2.24
N GLN A 113 7.18 0.28 -0.94
CA GLN A 113 8.23 0.00 0.04
C GLN A 113 8.94 -1.35 -0.18
N HIS A 114 8.41 -2.21 -1.05
CA HIS A 114 9.02 -3.48 -1.45
C HIS A 114 9.78 -3.40 -2.77
N PHE A 115 9.66 -2.30 -3.52
CA PHE A 115 10.30 -2.14 -4.81
C PHE A 115 11.76 -1.72 -4.65
N VAL A 116 12.68 -2.49 -5.24
CA VAL A 116 14.13 -2.27 -5.11
C VAL A 116 14.81 -2.49 -6.47
N PRO A 117 15.42 -1.45 -7.05
CA PRO A 117 15.44 -0.06 -6.58
C PRO A 117 14.11 0.68 -6.88
N LEU A 118 13.71 1.57 -5.97
CA LEU A 118 12.46 2.31 -6.10
C LEU A 118 12.43 3.21 -7.34
N GLU A 119 13.56 3.81 -7.68
CA GLU A 119 13.73 4.69 -8.85
C GLU A 119 13.36 3.99 -10.15
N ARG A 120 13.66 2.69 -10.28
CA ARG A 120 13.29 1.91 -11.46
C ARG A 120 11.77 1.82 -11.64
N PHE A 121 11.05 1.62 -10.55
CA PHE A 121 9.59 1.64 -10.58
C PHE A 121 9.07 3.01 -11.05
N PHE A 122 9.62 4.12 -10.55
CA PHE A 122 9.20 5.45 -10.97
C PHE A 122 9.45 5.69 -12.46
N VAL A 123 10.60 5.28 -12.99
CA VAL A 123 10.92 5.38 -14.42
C VAL A 123 9.92 4.58 -15.27
N GLU A 124 9.62 3.33 -14.88
CA GLU A 124 8.66 2.51 -15.58
C GLU A 124 7.22 3.05 -15.46
N ALA A 125 6.81 3.48 -14.27
CA ALA A 125 5.51 4.12 -14.07
C ALA A 125 5.37 5.38 -14.96
N ARG A 126 6.42 6.22 -15.05
CA ARG A 126 6.42 7.39 -15.92
C ARG A 126 6.32 7.01 -17.40
N ARG A 127 6.99 5.95 -17.81
CA ARG A 127 6.97 5.46 -19.21
C ARG A 127 5.57 5.00 -19.61
N VAL A 128 4.93 4.20 -18.76
CA VAL A 128 3.63 3.61 -19.10
C VAL A 128 2.43 4.54 -18.86
N LEU A 129 2.60 5.64 -18.11
CA LEU A 129 1.58 6.66 -17.94
C LEU A 129 1.40 7.50 -19.20
N SER A 130 0.15 7.79 -19.57
CA SER A 130 -0.22 8.80 -20.56
C SER A 130 0.30 10.19 -20.17
N ASP A 131 0.24 11.15 -21.08
CA ASP A 131 0.79 12.49 -20.82
C ASP A 131 0.05 13.19 -19.66
N ASP A 132 -1.28 12.99 -19.54
CA ASP A 132 -2.11 13.49 -18.44
C ASP A 132 -2.28 12.45 -17.30
N GLY A 133 -1.49 11.37 -17.34
CA GLY A 133 -1.57 10.28 -16.40
C GLY A 133 -0.98 10.63 -15.03
N LYS A 134 -1.49 9.96 -13.98
CA LYS A 134 -1.03 10.19 -12.60
C LYS A 134 -0.48 8.91 -11.97
N LEU A 135 0.64 9.07 -11.24
CA LEU A 135 1.12 8.06 -10.30
C LEU A 135 0.57 8.36 -8.91
N VAL A 136 -0.06 7.37 -8.30
CA VAL A 136 -0.60 7.47 -6.94
C VAL A 136 0.13 6.47 -6.04
N LEU A 137 0.74 6.99 -4.98
CA LEU A 137 1.44 6.19 -3.99
C LEU A 137 0.76 6.28 -2.63
N ALA A 138 0.67 5.15 -1.96
CA ALA A 138 0.33 5.05 -0.55
C ALA A 138 1.46 4.26 0.12
N ILE A 139 2.32 4.93 0.89
CA ILE A 139 3.59 4.37 1.32
C ILE A 139 3.92 4.72 2.78
N PRO A 140 4.32 3.71 3.59
CA PRO A 140 4.91 3.95 4.90
C PRO A 140 6.29 4.61 4.78
N VAL A 141 6.54 5.60 5.62
CA VAL A 141 7.82 6.28 5.73
C VAL A 141 8.30 6.36 7.17
N ILE A 142 9.59 6.58 7.35
CA ILE A 142 10.20 6.84 8.66
C ILE A 142 10.81 8.24 8.68
N LYS A 143 10.84 8.83 9.87
CA LYS A 143 11.57 10.08 10.10
C LYS A 143 13.07 9.84 9.95
N GLU A 144 13.79 10.77 9.35
CA GLU A 144 15.24 10.71 9.19
C GLU A 144 15.98 10.47 10.50
N GLY A 145 17.03 9.63 10.45
CA GLY A 145 17.83 9.28 11.63
C GLY A 145 17.10 8.44 12.68
N SER A 146 15.91 7.92 12.38
CA SER A 146 15.06 7.24 13.37
C SER A 146 15.12 5.71 13.35
N LEU A 147 15.98 5.09 12.57
CA LEU A 147 16.06 3.61 12.46
C LEU A 147 16.17 2.91 13.81
N LEU A 148 17.02 3.41 14.71
CA LEU A 148 17.22 2.82 16.05
C LEU A 148 15.94 2.93 16.93
N LYS A 149 15.10 3.93 16.68
CA LYS A 149 13.86 4.17 17.44
C LYS A 149 12.74 3.19 17.06
N LEU A 150 12.86 2.50 15.93
CA LEU A 150 11.89 1.48 15.50
C LEU A 150 11.87 0.26 16.44
N GLY A 151 12.97 -0.01 17.16
CA GLY A 151 13.02 -1.15 18.09
C GLY A 151 12.64 -2.47 17.40
N ILE A 152 11.65 -3.16 17.96
CA ILE A 152 11.16 -4.45 17.44
C ILE A 152 10.65 -4.36 15.99
N LEU A 153 10.12 -3.20 15.55
CA LEU A 153 9.67 -3.02 14.17
C LEU A 153 10.81 -3.05 13.15
N ASN A 154 12.03 -2.84 13.57
CA ASN A 154 13.19 -3.02 12.68
C ASN A 154 13.31 -4.45 12.17
N ILE A 155 12.86 -5.42 12.98
CA ILE A 155 12.90 -6.85 12.68
C ILE A 155 11.58 -7.32 12.04
N THR A 156 10.44 -6.82 12.53
CA THR A 156 9.11 -7.31 12.11
C THR A 156 8.57 -6.59 10.88
N TRP A 157 9.07 -5.42 10.57
CA TRP A 157 8.72 -4.66 9.38
C TRP A 157 9.72 -4.95 8.25
N LEU A 158 9.40 -5.95 7.45
CA LEU A 158 10.31 -6.55 6.48
C LEU A 158 10.52 -5.76 5.17
N SER A 159 9.93 -4.58 5.03
CA SER A 159 10.12 -3.71 3.86
C SER A 159 11.31 -2.76 4.02
N LYS A 160 11.67 -2.06 2.94
CA LYS A 160 12.59 -0.91 3.01
C LYS A 160 11.95 0.18 3.87
N LYS A 161 12.80 0.91 4.58
CA LYS A 161 12.42 2.03 5.44
C LYS A 161 12.85 3.31 4.72
N TYR A 162 12.00 3.78 3.81
CA TYR A 162 12.22 5.03 3.10
C TYR A 162 11.88 6.21 4.00
N THR A 163 12.62 7.31 3.85
CA THR A 163 12.28 8.60 4.44
C THR A 163 11.44 9.43 3.47
N GLU A 164 10.71 10.39 4.00
CA GLU A 164 9.93 11.32 3.17
C GLU A 164 10.84 12.08 2.18
N SER A 165 12.01 12.54 2.65
CA SER A 165 13.00 13.23 1.79
C SER A 165 13.46 12.34 0.64
N TYR A 166 13.81 11.08 0.90
CA TYR A 166 14.20 10.15 -0.16
C TYR A 166 13.10 9.95 -1.21
N ILE A 167 11.83 9.83 -0.79
CA ILE A 167 10.71 9.72 -1.73
C ILE A 167 10.57 11.00 -2.56
N LYS A 168 10.63 12.18 -1.94
CA LYS A 168 10.54 13.48 -2.65
C LYS A 168 11.68 13.69 -3.64
N ASP A 169 12.90 13.32 -3.28
CA ASP A 169 14.04 13.35 -4.19
C ASP A 169 13.85 12.38 -5.36
N THR A 170 13.35 11.17 -5.10
CA THR A 170 13.05 10.20 -6.15
C THR A 170 11.97 10.74 -7.11
N ILE A 171 10.89 11.33 -6.60
CA ILE A 171 9.84 11.98 -7.40
C ILE A 171 10.47 13.01 -8.35
N LYS A 172 11.27 13.93 -7.81
CA LYS A 172 11.91 14.98 -8.59
C LYS A 172 12.88 14.44 -9.64
N ASN A 173 13.76 13.52 -9.23
CA ASN A 173 14.83 12.98 -10.08
C ASN A 173 14.33 12.09 -11.21
N THR A 174 13.11 11.56 -11.09
CA THR A 174 12.49 10.70 -12.10
C THR A 174 11.49 11.44 -13.01
N GLY A 175 11.42 12.78 -12.90
CA GLY A 175 10.60 13.61 -13.78
C GLY A 175 9.10 13.56 -13.43
N PHE A 176 8.78 13.52 -12.16
CA PHE A 176 7.43 13.73 -11.66
C PHE A 176 7.28 15.07 -10.95
N ILE A 177 6.07 15.59 -10.94
CA ILE A 177 5.65 16.78 -10.22
C ILE A 177 4.69 16.37 -9.11
N LEU A 178 5.01 16.70 -7.87
CA LEU A 178 4.13 16.48 -6.74
C LEU A 178 2.93 17.43 -6.80
N ARG A 179 1.71 16.89 -6.88
CA ARG A 179 0.44 17.65 -6.91
C ARG A 179 -0.31 17.63 -5.59
N LYS A 180 -0.40 16.45 -4.99
CA LYS A 180 -1.05 16.29 -3.69
C LYS A 180 -0.17 15.44 -2.79
N GLU A 181 -0.14 15.81 -1.52
CA GLU A 181 0.51 15.06 -0.46
C GLU A 181 -0.39 15.06 0.77
N GLU A 182 -0.54 13.90 1.39
CA GLU A 182 -1.27 13.77 2.65
C GLU A 182 -0.53 12.86 3.62
N SER A 183 -0.42 13.32 4.88
CA SER A 183 0.03 12.53 6.01
C SER A 183 -1.19 11.96 6.73
N ILE A 184 -1.34 10.64 6.70
CA ILE A 184 -2.49 9.94 7.30
C ILE A 184 -2.06 8.90 8.35
N GLY A 185 -0.81 8.92 8.79
CA GLY A 185 -0.24 7.91 9.69
C GLY A 185 -1.05 7.70 10.98
N SER A 186 -1.55 8.78 11.60
CA SER A 186 -2.38 8.70 12.79
C SER A 186 -3.75 8.05 12.56
N MET A 187 -4.27 8.12 11.33
CA MET A 187 -5.52 7.45 10.93
C MET A 187 -5.29 6.01 10.45
N VAL A 188 -4.04 5.56 10.38
CA VAL A 188 -3.65 4.23 9.92
C VAL A 188 -3.08 3.40 11.06
N TYR A 189 -1.95 3.82 11.65
CA TYR A 189 -1.18 2.99 12.56
C TYR A 189 -1.74 2.90 13.97
N GLU A 190 -2.17 4.03 14.52
CA GLU A 190 -2.68 4.09 15.89
C GLU A 190 -3.96 3.26 16.03
N PRO A 191 -5.02 3.50 15.20
CA PRO A 191 -6.25 2.73 15.32
C PRO A 191 -6.09 1.27 14.89
N PHE A 192 -5.22 0.95 13.93
CA PHE A 192 -4.90 -0.44 13.60
C PHE A 192 -4.27 -1.18 14.79
N ALA A 193 -3.33 -0.53 15.47
CA ALA A 193 -2.71 -1.10 16.66
C ALA A 193 -3.74 -1.27 17.80
N ASP A 194 -4.60 -0.26 18.02
CA ASP A 194 -5.68 -0.33 19.01
C ASP A 194 -6.68 -1.43 18.70
N TYR A 195 -7.09 -1.58 17.45
CA TYR A 195 -7.94 -2.68 17.01
C TYR A 195 -7.34 -4.05 17.37
N TYR A 196 -6.05 -4.25 17.06
CA TYR A 196 -5.37 -5.50 17.42
C TYR A 196 -5.30 -5.71 18.93
N ILE A 197 -4.94 -4.68 19.70
CA ILE A 197 -4.78 -4.75 21.16
C ILE A 197 -6.12 -5.08 21.82
N GLN A 198 -7.20 -4.42 21.42
CA GLN A 198 -8.56 -4.62 21.96
C GLN A 198 -9.13 -5.99 21.61
N ASN A 199 -8.90 -6.46 20.38
CA ASN A 199 -9.40 -7.73 19.90
C ASN A 199 -8.39 -8.89 20.05
N ARG A 200 -7.32 -8.68 20.86
CA ARG A 200 -6.21 -9.65 20.98
C ARG A 200 -6.67 -11.05 21.30
N LYS A 201 -7.69 -11.23 22.16
CA LYS A 201 -8.13 -12.56 22.58
C LYS A 201 -8.59 -13.41 21.39
N SER A 202 -9.49 -12.89 20.57
CA SER A 202 -10.01 -13.61 19.40
C SER A 202 -8.98 -13.73 18.27
N LEU A 203 -8.20 -12.67 18.02
CA LEU A 203 -7.15 -12.67 16.99
C LEU A 203 -6.00 -13.61 17.35
N LYS A 204 -5.66 -13.72 18.64
CA LYS A 204 -4.64 -14.65 19.14
C LYS A 204 -5.02 -16.10 18.86
N GLU A 205 -6.25 -16.49 19.14
CA GLU A 205 -6.73 -17.85 18.87
C GLU A 205 -6.54 -18.20 17.38
N LYS A 206 -6.93 -17.31 16.47
CA LYS A 206 -6.73 -17.47 15.02
C LYS A 206 -5.23 -17.51 14.62
N LEU A 207 -4.40 -16.66 15.19
CA LEU A 207 -2.99 -16.62 14.85
C LEU A 207 -2.22 -17.84 15.35
N ILE A 208 -2.56 -18.37 16.53
CA ILE A 208 -1.90 -19.56 17.10
C ILE A 208 -2.18 -20.83 16.30
N THR A 209 -3.30 -20.92 15.61
CA THR A 209 -3.58 -22.05 14.71
C THR A 209 -2.62 -22.11 13.52
N THR A 210 -2.11 -20.97 13.10
CA THR A 210 -1.19 -20.87 11.94
C THR A 210 0.28 -20.65 12.38
N TYR A 211 0.49 -19.93 13.49
CA TYR A 211 1.79 -19.54 14.00
C TYR A 211 1.97 -19.93 15.46
N SER A 212 3.20 -19.97 15.94
CA SER A 212 3.48 -20.25 17.35
C SER A 212 3.04 -19.07 18.27
N LYS A 213 2.80 -19.39 19.55
CA LYS A 213 2.53 -18.38 20.59
C LYS A 213 3.61 -17.29 20.65
N ARG A 214 4.90 -17.65 20.40
CA ARG A 214 6.01 -16.69 20.38
C ARG A 214 5.85 -15.65 19.27
N ILE A 215 5.34 -16.05 18.13
CA ILE A 215 5.09 -15.15 16.99
C ILE A 215 3.94 -14.20 17.33
N GLU A 216 2.87 -14.69 17.97
CA GLU A 216 1.77 -13.80 18.41
C GLU A 216 2.25 -12.78 19.44
N ASP A 217 3.05 -13.19 20.43
CA ASP A 217 3.63 -12.25 21.40
C ASP A 217 4.53 -11.21 20.72
N LEU A 218 5.27 -11.57 19.66
CA LEU A 218 6.06 -10.66 18.85
C LEU A 218 5.16 -9.66 18.12
N VAL A 219 4.06 -10.12 17.50
CA VAL A 219 3.06 -9.25 16.85
C VAL A 219 2.47 -8.25 17.85
N PHE A 220 2.07 -8.72 19.02
CA PHE A 220 1.50 -7.84 20.05
C PHE A 220 2.47 -6.74 20.50
N ARG A 221 3.75 -7.07 20.71
CA ARG A 221 4.79 -6.07 21.01
C ARG A 221 4.99 -5.11 19.86
N SER A 222 4.92 -5.60 18.63
CA SER A 222 5.04 -4.77 17.41
C SER A 222 3.89 -3.79 17.31
N MET A 223 2.65 -4.19 17.62
CA MET A 223 1.49 -3.28 17.61
C MET A 223 1.64 -2.17 18.65
N LYS A 224 2.02 -2.51 19.88
CA LYS A 224 2.31 -1.49 20.92
C LYS A 224 3.40 -0.51 20.48
N LYS A 225 4.47 -1.03 19.88
CA LYS A 225 5.58 -0.19 19.41
C LYS A 225 5.15 0.68 18.23
N MET A 226 4.37 0.15 17.30
CA MET A 226 3.81 0.88 16.16
C MET A 226 3.00 2.09 16.64
N LYS A 227 2.08 1.89 17.59
CA LYS A 227 1.30 2.98 18.20
C LYS A 227 2.21 4.04 18.82
N GLU A 228 3.13 3.62 19.72
CA GLU A 228 4.06 4.53 20.38
C GLU A 228 4.84 5.43 19.42
N ILE A 229 5.38 4.86 18.34
CA ILE A 229 6.23 5.61 17.40
C ILE A 229 5.44 6.38 16.35
N SER A 230 4.17 6.02 16.10
CA SER A 230 3.23 6.82 15.32
C SER A 230 2.85 8.08 16.09
N GLU A 231 2.42 7.97 17.36
CA GLU A 231 2.14 9.10 18.26
C GLU A 231 3.33 10.07 18.37
N LYS A 232 4.56 9.55 18.32
CA LYS A 232 5.82 10.35 18.31
C LYS A 232 6.22 10.87 16.93
N LYS A 233 5.42 10.63 15.90
CA LYS A 233 5.73 10.98 14.49
C LYS A 233 7.11 10.49 14.03
N ILE A 234 7.49 9.29 14.45
CA ILE A 234 8.71 8.59 14.02
C ILE A 234 8.44 7.79 12.76
N ILE A 235 7.22 7.28 12.61
CA ILE A 235 6.70 6.71 11.38
C ILE A 235 5.52 7.54 10.91
N ASP A 236 5.31 7.56 9.60
CA ASP A 236 4.14 8.16 8.98
C ASP A 236 3.68 7.31 7.81
N TYR A 237 2.47 7.59 7.35
CA TYR A 237 1.89 7.00 6.17
C TYR A 237 1.52 8.12 5.20
N LEU A 238 2.23 8.18 4.07
CA LEU A 238 2.08 9.26 3.12
C LEU A 238 1.34 8.80 1.86
N LEU A 239 0.45 9.65 1.41
CA LEU A 239 -0.18 9.58 0.11
C LEU A 239 0.43 10.65 -0.80
N PHE A 240 0.78 10.25 -2.02
CA PHE A 240 1.27 11.15 -3.05
C PHE A 240 0.46 10.98 -4.33
N SER A 241 0.05 12.09 -4.95
CA SER A 241 -0.47 12.13 -6.32
C SER A 241 0.48 12.96 -7.16
N LEU A 242 0.98 12.37 -8.24
CA LEU A 242 2.08 12.87 -9.04
C LEU A 242 1.67 12.93 -10.51
N ASP A 243 1.98 14.06 -11.16
CA ASP A 243 1.86 14.22 -12.62
C ASP A 243 3.23 14.02 -13.28
N LYS A 244 3.26 13.69 -14.56
CA LYS A 244 4.49 13.74 -15.35
C LYS A 244 4.93 15.19 -15.52
N SER A 245 6.24 15.44 -15.39
CA SER A 245 6.80 16.70 -15.89
C SER A 245 6.82 16.67 -17.43
N SER A 246 6.51 17.80 -18.01
CA SER A 246 6.62 18.03 -19.46
C SER A 246 8.05 17.82 -19.96
#